data_1bfc5e9190b2fe1734ff6c4eca49b817
#
_entry.id   1bfc5e9190b2fe1734ff6c4eca49b817
#
_cell.length_a   1.000
_cell.length_b   1.000
_cell.length_c   1.000
_cell.angle_alpha   90.00
_cell.angle_beta   90.00
_cell.angle_gamma   90.00
#
_symmetry.space_group_name_H-M   'P 1'
#
loop_
_entity.id
_entity.type
_entity.pdbx_description
1 polymer ?
#
loop_
_entity_poly.entity_id
_entity_poly.type
_entity_poly.pdbx_seq_one_letter_code
_entity_poly.pdbx_strand_id
1 'polypeptide(L)'
;MRLTRYERETIILFNEKEKYANIFTYNTDLIERLKDYENKHPQMCSLKEINQAGGHTYILKKSALSIRLMSPRSEASRNKAAESIRKNRKYRKASS
;
A
#
# COMPACT_ATOMS: atom_id res chain seq x y z
N MET A 1 5.85 20.11 16.34
CA MET A 1 4.85 20.62 15.43
C MET A 1 3.81 19.57 15.11
N ARG A 2 2.56 19.98 15.06
CA ARG A 2 1.50 19.06 14.84
C ARG A 2 0.83 19.30 13.51
N LEU A 3 0.82 18.28 12.67
CA LEU A 3 0.19 18.41 11.37
C LEU A 3 -1.29 18.07 11.45
N THR A 4 -2.09 18.73 10.62
CA THR A 4 -3.49 18.39 10.53
C THR A 4 -3.61 17.10 9.74
N ARG A 5 -4.79 16.49 9.78
CA ARG A 5 -5.02 15.30 9.00
C ARG A 5 -4.83 15.54 7.52
N TYR A 6 -5.18 16.73 7.09
CA TYR A 6 -5.04 17.10 5.70
C TYR A 6 -3.57 17.17 5.28
N GLU A 7 -2.73 17.61 6.19
CA GLU A 7 -1.29 17.72 5.91
C GLU A 7 -0.56 16.39 6.01
N ARG A 8 -1.15 15.42 6.65
CA ARG A 8 -0.52 14.12 6.79
C ARG A 8 -0.88 13.24 5.62
N GLU A 9 -0.14 13.36 4.55
CA GLU A 9 -0.45 12.66 3.32
C GLU A 9 0.53 11.53 3.07
N THR A 10 0.15 10.65 2.16
CA THR A 10 0.98 9.56 1.74
C THR A 10 1.24 9.72 0.25
N ILE A 11 2.49 9.62 -0.14
CA ILE A 11 2.87 9.79 -1.53
C ILE A 11 3.66 8.57 -1.97
N ILE A 12 3.25 7.96 -3.07
CA ILE A 12 3.95 6.84 -3.64
C ILE A 12 4.45 7.27 -5.00
N LEU A 13 5.76 7.23 -5.18
CA LEU A 13 6.39 7.67 -6.41
C LEU A 13 7.19 6.58 -7.06
N PHE A 14 6.92 6.32 -8.32
CA PHE A 14 7.77 5.44 -9.11
C PHE A 14 7.58 5.77 -10.58
N ASN A 15 8.49 5.31 -11.40
CA ASN A 15 8.36 5.51 -12.85
C ASN A 15 8.70 4.21 -13.54
N GLU A 16 8.59 4.21 -14.86
CA GLU A 16 8.78 2.98 -15.62
C GLU A 16 10.23 2.55 -15.72
N LYS A 17 11.12 3.48 -15.57
CA LYS A 17 12.52 3.22 -15.74
C LYS A 17 13.23 2.66 -14.51
N GLU A 18 12.91 3.21 -13.35
CA GLU A 18 13.58 2.84 -12.11
C GLU A 18 13.07 1.53 -11.56
N LYS A 19 13.94 0.82 -10.88
CA LYS A 19 13.56 -0.44 -10.26
C LYS A 19 12.97 -0.25 -8.88
N TYR A 20 13.05 0.95 -8.36
CA TYR A 20 12.61 1.24 -7.00
C TYR A 20 11.49 2.24 -6.96
N ALA A 21 10.69 2.15 -5.91
CA ALA A 21 9.64 3.10 -5.65
C ALA A 21 9.93 3.77 -4.32
N ASN A 22 9.41 4.97 -4.13
CA ASN A 22 9.54 5.68 -2.87
C ASN A 22 8.17 5.82 -2.25
N ILE A 23 8.05 5.53 -0.97
CA ILE A 23 6.81 5.69 -0.25
C ILE A 23 7.06 6.64 0.89
N PHE A 24 6.40 7.79 0.85
CA PHE A 24 6.48 8.77 1.90
C PHE A 24 5.16 8.81 2.62
N THR A 25 5.15 8.67 3.92
CA THR A 25 3.88 8.60 4.63
C THR A 25 4.00 9.05 6.07
N TYR A 26 2.90 9.60 6.58
CA TYR A 26 2.78 9.91 7.99
C TYR A 26 1.86 8.89 8.66
N ASN A 27 1.31 7.96 7.89
CA ASN A 27 0.36 6.99 8.42
C ASN A 27 1.07 5.96 9.29
N THR A 28 0.74 5.92 10.56
CA THR A 28 1.45 5.05 11.50
C THR A 28 1.26 3.57 11.19
N ASP A 29 0.08 3.20 10.75
CA ASP A 29 -0.16 1.80 10.39
C ASP A 29 0.69 1.39 9.22
N LEU A 30 0.79 2.25 8.21
CA LEU A 30 1.60 1.95 7.05
C LEU A 30 3.07 1.93 7.42
N ILE A 31 3.50 2.86 8.25
CA ILE A 31 4.88 2.89 8.70
C ILE A 31 5.24 1.60 9.41
N GLU A 32 4.37 1.09 10.25
CA GLU A 32 4.63 -0.15 10.93
C GLU A 32 4.70 -1.32 9.99
N ARG A 33 3.85 -1.34 9.00
CA ARG A 33 3.87 -2.39 8.00
C ARG A 33 5.15 -2.35 7.19
N LEU A 34 5.60 -1.15 6.83
CA LEU A 34 6.85 -1.01 6.07
C LEU A 34 8.05 -1.41 6.92
N LYS A 35 8.01 -1.03 8.18
CA LYS A 35 9.08 -1.37 9.09
C LYS A 35 9.19 -2.89 9.27
N ASP A 36 8.05 -3.53 9.43
CA ASP A 36 8.02 -4.96 9.57
C ASP A 36 8.50 -5.65 8.29
N TYR A 37 8.09 -5.12 7.15
CA TYR A 37 8.52 -5.68 5.87
C TYR A 37 10.02 -5.52 5.69
N GLU A 38 10.54 -4.36 6.08
CA GLU A 38 11.97 -4.11 6.01
C GLU A 38 12.75 -5.11 6.87
N ASN A 39 12.23 -5.40 8.04
CA ASN A 39 12.88 -6.35 8.92
C ASN A 39 12.90 -7.75 8.33
N LYS A 40 11.84 -8.14 7.68
CA LYS A 40 11.74 -9.45 7.09
C LYS A 40 12.44 -9.57 5.75
N HIS A 41 12.48 -8.49 5.01
CA HIS A 41 13.04 -8.50 3.66
C HIS A 41 13.92 -7.28 3.45
N PRO A 42 15.06 -7.22 4.12
CA PRO A 42 15.91 -6.02 4.07
C PRO A 42 16.45 -5.68 2.69
N GLN A 43 16.54 -6.65 1.80
CA GLN A 43 17.01 -6.31 0.48
C GLN A 43 15.91 -5.78 -0.43
N MET A 44 14.67 -5.84 0.03
CA MET A 44 13.56 -5.35 -0.77
C MET A 44 13.10 -3.96 -0.36
N CYS A 45 13.39 -3.58 0.86
CA CYS A 45 12.85 -2.35 1.43
C CYS A 45 13.81 -1.76 2.44
N SER A 46 13.99 -0.45 2.42
CA SER A 46 14.83 0.20 3.41
C SER A 46 14.32 1.60 3.71
N LEU A 47 14.52 2.01 4.94
CA LEU A 47 14.13 3.33 5.37
C LEU A 47 15.15 4.32 4.84
N LYS A 48 14.67 5.37 4.18
CA LYS A 48 15.54 6.38 3.64
C LYS A 48 15.70 7.55 4.57
N GLU A 49 14.60 8.05 5.10
CA GLU A 49 14.69 9.17 6.02
C GLU A 49 13.41 9.37 6.82
N ILE A 50 13.54 10.09 7.92
CA ILE A 50 12.40 10.47 8.74
C ILE A 50 12.50 11.97 8.90
N ASN A 51 11.44 12.69 8.54
CA ASN A 51 11.48 14.14 8.64
C ASN A 51 11.10 14.58 10.05
N GLN A 52 11.17 15.88 10.29
CA GLN A 52 10.93 16.43 11.63
C GLN A 52 9.53 16.19 12.15
N ALA A 53 8.56 16.11 11.27
CA ALA A 53 7.19 15.93 11.68
C ALA A 53 6.79 14.46 11.81
N GLY A 54 7.72 13.56 11.59
CA GLY A 54 7.44 12.14 11.74
C GLY A 54 7.09 11.41 10.47
N GLY A 55 7.23 12.07 9.32
CA GLY A 55 6.98 11.41 8.05
C GLY A 55 8.16 10.53 7.70
N HIS A 56 7.87 9.32 7.27
CA HIS A 56 8.90 8.34 6.91
C HIS A 56 8.94 8.13 5.42
N THR A 57 10.15 8.04 4.87
CA THR A 57 10.32 7.71 3.45
C THR A 57 11.03 6.37 3.36
N TYR A 58 10.38 5.44 2.67
CA TYR A 58 10.95 4.12 2.44
C TYR A 58 11.23 3.92 0.97
N ILE A 59 12.30 3.20 0.66
CA ILE A 59 12.60 2.82 -0.70
C ILE A 59 12.33 1.34 -0.81
N LEU A 60 11.61 0.95 -1.83
CA LEU A 60 11.12 -0.39 -1.98
C LEU A 60 11.29 -0.84 -3.42
N LYS A 61 11.64 -2.08 -3.64
CA LYS A 61 11.71 -2.56 -5.02
C LYS A 61 10.31 -2.58 -5.62
N LYS A 62 10.18 -2.12 -6.86
CA LYS A 62 8.88 -2.07 -7.50
C LYS A 62 8.22 -3.45 -7.56
N SER A 63 9.00 -4.50 -7.66
CA SER A 63 8.44 -5.83 -7.72
C SER A 63 7.74 -6.22 -6.41
N ALA A 64 8.04 -5.52 -5.33
CA ALA A 64 7.40 -5.79 -4.05
C ALA A 64 6.16 -4.93 -3.83
N LEU A 65 5.87 -4.04 -4.77
CA LEU A 65 4.74 -3.14 -4.64
C LEU A 65 3.65 -3.53 -5.61
N SER A 66 2.44 -3.60 -5.10
CA SER A 66 1.29 -3.93 -5.92
C SER A 66 0.18 -2.95 -5.60
N ILE A 67 -0.40 -2.38 -6.63
CA ILE A 67 -1.49 -1.45 -6.46
C ILE A 67 -2.74 -2.10 -6.99
N ARG A 68 -3.76 -2.22 -6.15
CA ARG A 68 -5.00 -2.86 -6.53
C ARG A 68 -6.14 -1.89 -6.43
N LEU A 69 -6.98 -1.94 -7.42
CA LEU A 69 -8.19 -1.15 -7.42
C LEU A 69 -9.32 -2.09 -7.06
N MET A 70 -10.09 -1.68 -6.06
CA MET A 70 -11.19 -2.50 -5.59
C MET A 70 -12.48 -1.97 -6.16
N SER A 71 -13.39 -2.89 -6.47
CA SER A 71 -14.70 -2.48 -6.92
C SER A 71 -15.46 -1.86 -5.77
N PRO A 72 -16.27 -0.85 -6.04
CA PRO A 72 -17.05 -0.24 -4.97
C PRO A 72 -18.06 -1.24 -4.44
N ARG A 73 -18.35 -1.14 -3.16
CA ARG A 73 -19.30 -2.01 -2.52
C ARG A 73 -20.54 -1.26 -2.13
N SER A 74 -21.68 -1.77 -2.55
CA SER A 74 -22.95 -1.23 -2.12
C SER A 74 -23.58 -2.27 -1.22
N GLU A 75 -24.68 -1.91 -0.63
CA GLU A 75 -25.40 -2.82 0.21
C GLU A 75 -25.84 -4.05 -0.58
N ALA A 76 -26.36 -3.81 -1.75
CA ALA A 76 -26.79 -4.90 -2.61
C ALA A 76 -25.62 -5.78 -2.99
N SER A 77 -24.52 -5.16 -3.24
CA SER A 77 -23.33 -5.88 -3.60
C SER A 77 -22.85 -6.80 -2.49
N ARG A 78 -22.93 -6.31 -1.29
CA ARG A 78 -22.55 -7.07 -0.14
C ARG A 78 -23.43 -8.26 0.10
N ASN A 79 -24.72 -8.09 -0.11
CA ASN A 79 -25.64 -9.18 0.04
C ASN A 79 -25.39 -10.26 -0.95
N LYS A 80 -25.06 -9.88 -2.17
CA LYS A 80 -24.77 -10.84 -3.17
C LYS A 80 -23.43 -11.48 -3.04
N ALA A 81 -22.51 -10.79 -2.42
CA ALA A 81 -21.16 -11.28 -2.29
C ALA A 81 -21.12 -12.66 -1.65
N ALA A 82 -21.90 -12.85 -0.63
CA ALA A 82 -21.88 -14.10 0.09
C ALA A 82 -22.25 -15.26 -0.80
N GLU A 83 -23.24 -15.10 -1.64
CA GLU A 83 -23.64 -16.18 -2.46
C GLU A 83 -22.86 -16.28 -3.74
N SER A 84 -22.27 -15.20 -4.19
CA SER A 84 -21.51 -15.27 -5.41
C SER A 84 -20.04 -15.60 -5.20
N ILE A 85 -19.59 -15.67 -3.99
CA ILE A 85 -18.22 -16.02 -3.74
C ILE A 85 -17.80 -17.30 -4.39
N ARG A 86 -18.62 -18.32 -4.31
CA ARG A 86 -18.31 -19.60 -4.91
C ARG A 86 -18.17 -19.50 -6.41
N LYS A 87 -19.05 -18.77 -7.06
CA LYS A 87 -18.99 -18.61 -8.47
C LYS A 87 -17.82 -17.79 -8.88
N ASN A 88 -17.54 -16.76 -8.15
CA ASN A 88 -16.47 -15.87 -8.50
C ASN A 88 -15.11 -16.42 -8.31
N ARG A 89 -15.02 -17.51 -7.67
CA ARG A 89 -13.74 -18.12 -7.48
C ARG A 89 -13.05 -18.38 -8.78
N LYS A 90 -13.78 -18.78 -9.78
CA LYS A 90 -13.21 -19.00 -11.08
C LYS A 90 -12.77 -17.74 -11.73
N TYR A 91 -13.58 -16.73 -11.60
CA TYR A 91 -13.20 -15.47 -12.18
C TYR A 91 -12.00 -14.88 -11.53
N ARG A 92 -11.90 -15.08 -10.28
CA ARG A 92 -10.83 -14.50 -9.56
C ARG A 92 -9.51 -14.95 -10.06
N LYS A 93 -9.43 -16.16 -10.47
CA LYS A 93 -8.21 -16.64 -11.04
C LYS A 93 -7.87 -15.97 -12.29
N ALA A 94 -8.86 -15.68 -13.08
CA ALA A 94 -8.63 -15.04 -14.34
C ALA A 94 -8.33 -13.59 -14.19
N SER A 95 -8.94 -12.96 -13.24
CA SER A 95 -8.78 -11.53 -13.12
C SER A 95 -7.70 -11.11 -12.19
N SER A 96 -7.16 -11.97 -11.44
CA SER A 96 -6.14 -11.50 -10.52
C SER A 96 -4.77 -11.58 -11.09
#